data_342889be64e5ab057dbc9634bcb81cdd
#
_entry.id   342889be64e5ab057dbc9634bcb81cdd
#
_cell.length_a   1.000
_cell.length_b   1.000
_cell.length_c   1.000
_cell.angle_alpha   90.00
_cell.angle_beta   90.00
_cell.angle_gamma   90.00
#
_symmetry.space_group_name_H-M   'P 1'
#
loop_
_entity.id
_entity.type
_entity.pdbx_description
1 polymer ?
#
loop_
_entity_poly.entity_id
_entity_poly.type
_entity_poly.pdbx_seq_one_letter_code
_entity_poly.pdbx_strand_id
1 'polypeptide(L)'
;MTKYIGAHVSASGGVCNAILNAEAIGANAFALFTRNQRSWVSKPLPQLEIDGFKALLVDRGFSPAHVLPHDSYLINLGSPDPEGLEKSRNSFLEEMQRCEQLGLKMLNFHPGSHLKQITLEECLTRVAESINFALDKTTGVTAVIENTAGQGSNVGFSFQHLA
;
A
#
# COMPACT_ATOMS: atom_id res chain seq x y z
N MET A 1 -1.85 15.67 -23.80
CA MET A 1 -1.49 15.16 -22.45
C MET A 1 -2.11 13.77 -22.33
N THR A 2 -1.30 12.74 -22.13
CA THR A 2 -1.79 11.35 -21.99
C THR A 2 -2.53 11.22 -20.66
N LYS A 3 -3.76 10.68 -20.69
CA LYS A 3 -4.52 10.35 -19.48
C LYS A 3 -4.18 8.91 -19.07
N TYR A 4 -3.96 8.69 -17.79
CA TYR A 4 -3.73 7.37 -17.21
C TYR A 4 -5.01 6.91 -16.52
N ILE A 5 -5.56 5.80 -16.99
CA ILE A 5 -6.84 5.26 -16.54
C ILE A 5 -6.68 3.76 -16.32
N GLY A 6 -7.22 3.26 -15.22
CA GLY A 6 -7.18 1.85 -14.90
C GLY A 6 -8.10 1.48 -13.75
N ALA A 7 -7.89 0.31 -13.20
CA ALA A 7 -8.68 -0.22 -12.09
C ALA A 7 -7.77 -0.88 -11.06
N HIS A 8 -8.33 -1.20 -9.89
CA HIS A 8 -7.73 -2.14 -8.96
C HIS A 8 -7.95 -3.55 -9.51
N VAL A 9 -6.88 -4.20 -9.93
CA VAL A 9 -6.91 -5.51 -10.60
C VAL A 9 -6.44 -6.62 -9.67
N SER A 10 -6.87 -7.85 -9.96
CA SER A 10 -6.47 -9.01 -9.19
C SER A 10 -5.01 -9.40 -9.47
N ALA A 11 -4.28 -9.69 -8.39
CA ALA A 11 -2.95 -10.32 -8.43
C ALA A 11 -3.00 -11.81 -8.03
N SER A 12 -4.18 -12.43 -8.07
CA SER A 12 -4.34 -13.84 -7.70
C SER A 12 -3.49 -14.74 -8.60
N GLY A 13 -2.73 -15.63 -7.98
CA GLY A 13 -1.79 -16.51 -8.69
C GLY A 13 -0.40 -15.91 -8.94
N GLY A 14 -0.14 -14.68 -8.47
CA GLY A 14 1.14 -13.98 -8.55
C GLY A 14 1.01 -12.54 -9.04
N VAL A 15 1.95 -11.68 -8.65
CA VAL A 15 1.89 -10.24 -8.95
C VAL A 15 1.92 -9.94 -10.46
N CYS A 16 2.54 -10.79 -11.26
CA CYS A 16 2.55 -10.68 -12.72
C CYS A 16 1.14 -10.70 -13.33
N ASN A 17 0.21 -11.43 -12.73
CA ASN A 17 -1.17 -11.50 -13.22
C ASN A 17 -1.89 -10.15 -13.14
N ALA A 18 -1.50 -9.26 -12.24
CA ALA A 18 -2.06 -7.91 -12.19
C ALA A 18 -1.78 -7.13 -13.49
N ILE A 19 -0.57 -7.27 -14.05
CA ILE A 19 -0.20 -6.62 -15.32
C ILE A 19 -1.07 -7.16 -16.47
N LEU A 20 -1.22 -8.48 -16.55
CA LEU A 20 -2.04 -9.12 -17.58
C LEU A 20 -3.53 -8.76 -17.46
N ASN A 21 -4.04 -8.66 -16.23
CA ASN A 21 -5.41 -8.24 -15.97
C ASN A 21 -5.64 -6.76 -16.31
N ALA A 22 -4.66 -5.89 -16.06
CA ALA A 22 -4.73 -4.49 -16.46
C ALA A 22 -4.72 -4.34 -17.98
N GLU A 23 -3.84 -5.07 -18.67
CA GLU A 23 -3.78 -5.11 -20.13
C GLU A 23 -5.11 -5.59 -20.74
N ALA A 24 -5.69 -6.65 -20.19
CA ALA A 24 -6.93 -7.26 -20.69
C ALA A 24 -8.14 -6.30 -20.67
N ILE A 25 -8.13 -5.29 -19.79
CA ILE A 25 -9.17 -4.25 -19.73
C ILE A 25 -8.78 -2.97 -20.49
N GLY A 26 -7.65 -2.97 -21.19
CA GLY A 26 -7.15 -1.79 -21.92
C GLY A 26 -6.66 -0.65 -21.04
N ALA A 27 -6.27 -0.95 -19.78
CA ALA A 27 -5.75 0.03 -18.86
C ALA A 27 -4.31 0.43 -19.21
N ASN A 28 -3.91 1.65 -18.83
CA ASN A 28 -2.53 2.15 -18.91
C ASN A 28 -1.99 2.61 -17.57
N ALA A 29 -2.76 2.36 -16.50
CA ALA A 29 -2.41 2.48 -15.09
C ALA A 29 -3.20 1.41 -14.31
N PHE A 30 -2.75 1.00 -13.13
CA PHE A 30 -3.53 0.07 -12.30
C PHE A 30 -3.12 0.12 -10.82
N ALA A 31 -4.01 -0.39 -9.98
CA ALA A 31 -3.73 -0.69 -8.58
C ALA A 31 -3.79 -2.21 -8.36
N LEU A 32 -3.08 -2.69 -7.33
CA LEU A 32 -3.07 -4.10 -6.94
C LEU A 32 -2.78 -4.25 -5.45
N PHE A 33 -3.09 -5.42 -4.90
CA PHE A 33 -2.47 -5.85 -3.64
C PHE A 33 -1.23 -6.69 -3.95
N THR A 34 -0.11 -6.38 -3.31
CA THR A 34 1.15 -7.13 -3.50
C THR A 34 1.17 -8.45 -2.72
N ARG A 35 0.16 -8.67 -1.86
CA ARG A 35 -0.06 -9.86 -1.03
C ARG A 35 -1.55 -10.04 -0.74
N ASN A 36 -1.91 -11.09 -0.01
CA ASN A 36 -3.29 -11.25 0.45
C ASN A 36 -3.64 -10.17 1.50
N GLN A 37 -4.53 -9.26 1.12
CA GLN A 37 -4.97 -8.13 1.95
C GLN A 37 -5.79 -8.51 3.19
N ARG A 38 -6.12 -9.79 3.37
CA ARG A 38 -6.88 -10.33 4.51
C ARG A 38 -6.04 -11.27 5.38
N SER A 39 -4.74 -11.30 5.20
CA SER A 39 -3.82 -12.15 5.95
C SER A 39 -2.68 -11.32 6.55
N TRP A 40 -2.38 -11.55 7.82
CA TRP A 40 -1.21 -10.98 8.48
C TRP A 40 0.11 -11.63 8.02
N VAL A 41 0.02 -12.86 7.55
CA VAL A 41 1.19 -13.62 7.11
C VAL A 41 1.24 -13.64 5.59
N SER A 42 2.37 -13.26 5.03
CA SER A 42 2.65 -13.42 3.62
C SER A 42 3.99 -14.14 3.41
N LYS A 43 4.10 -14.85 2.30
CA LYS A 43 5.38 -15.41 1.88
C LYS A 43 6.23 -14.31 1.25
N PRO A 44 7.56 -14.32 1.44
CA PRO A 44 8.44 -13.47 0.66
C PRO A 44 8.20 -13.66 -0.85
N LEU A 45 8.38 -12.58 -1.61
CA LEU A 45 8.34 -12.68 -3.07
C LEU A 45 9.57 -13.48 -3.56
N PRO A 46 9.39 -14.57 -4.32
CA PRO A 46 10.51 -15.24 -4.94
C PRO A 46 11.24 -14.30 -5.93
N GLN A 47 12.56 -14.39 -6.03
CA GLN A 47 13.33 -13.55 -6.94
C GLN A 47 12.86 -13.67 -8.40
N LEU A 48 12.50 -14.88 -8.82
CA LEU A 48 11.96 -15.13 -10.16
C LEU A 48 10.65 -14.34 -10.42
N GLU A 49 9.80 -14.20 -9.41
CA GLU A 49 8.55 -13.43 -9.52
C GLU A 49 8.82 -11.92 -9.56
N ILE A 50 9.80 -11.45 -8.80
CA ILE A 50 10.25 -10.03 -8.83
C ILE A 50 10.80 -9.69 -10.23
N ASP A 51 11.69 -10.50 -10.75
CA ASP A 51 12.31 -10.27 -12.05
C ASP A 51 11.29 -10.38 -13.18
N GLY A 52 10.40 -11.37 -13.09
CA GLY A 52 9.30 -11.56 -14.04
C GLY A 52 8.34 -10.37 -14.06
N PHE A 53 7.97 -9.83 -12.88
CA PHE A 53 7.11 -8.65 -12.79
C PHE A 53 7.75 -7.43 -13.45
N LYS A 54 9.02 -7.14 -13.15
CA LYS A 54 9.75 -6.01 -13.73
C LYS A 54 9.88 -6.13 -15.25
N ALA A 55 10.23 -7.31 -15.73
CA ALA A 55 10.36 -7.57 -17.17
C ALA A 55 9.02 -7.42 -17.88
N LEU A 56 7.95 -8.00 -17.33
CA LEU A 56 6.61 -7.94 -17.92
C LEU A 56 6.05 -6.52 -17.91
N LEU A 57 6.31 -5.74 -16.85
CA LEU A 57 5.89 -4.34 -16.77
C LEU A 57 6.44 -3.51 -17.94
N VAL A 58 7.74 -3.72 -18.24
CA VAL A 58 8.42 -3.05 -19.35
C VAL A 58 7.89 -3.57 -20.71
N ASP A 59 7.76 -4.90 -20.87
CA ASP A 59 7.28 -5.53 -22.10
C ASP A 59 5.88 -5.04 -22.50
N ARG A 60 5.00 -4.84 -21.52
CA ARG A 60 3.63 -4.37 -21.72
C ARG A 60 3.48 -2.83 -21.71
N GLY A 61 4.59 -2.10 -21.61
CA GLY A 61 4.61 -0.64 -21.70
C GLY A 61 4.01 0.08 -20.49
N PHE A 62 3.88 -0.58 -19.34
CA PHE A 62 3.47 0.08 -18.10
C PHE A 62 4.65 0.77 -17.42
N SER A 63 4.42 1.98 -16.91
CA SER A 63 5.39 2.70 -16.07
C SER A 63 5.15 2.40 -14.59
N PRO A 64 6.22 2.10 -13.82
CA PRO A 64 6.08 1.99 -12.36
C PRO A 64 5.47 3.21 -11.66
N ALA A 65 5.56 4.38 -12.28
CA ALA A 65 4.95 5.62 -11.78
C ALA A 65 3.42 5.65 -11.91
N HIS A 66 2.82 4.72 -12.66
CA HIS A 66 1.38 4.63 -12.87
C HIS A 66 0.80 3.33 -12.32
N VAL A 67 1.56 2.67 -11.43
CA VAL A 67 1.11 1.52 -10.66
C VAL A 67 1.03 1.93 -9.20
N LEU A 68 -0.17 1.84 -8.61
CA LEU A 68 -0.45 2.23 -7.23
C LEU A 68 -0.87 1.02 -6.40
N PRO A 69 0.08 0.29 -5.79
CA PRO A 69 -0.28 -0.75 -4.83
C PRO A 69 -1.06 -0.19 -3.65
N HIS A 70 -1.92 -1.01 -3.07
CA HIS A 70 -2.63 -0.72 -1.85
C HIS A 70 -2.20 -1.70 -0.75
N ASP A 71 -2.10 -1.23 0.48
CA ASP A 71 -1.76 -2.08 1.62
C ASP A 71 -2.93 -2.97 2.09
N SER A 72 -2.66 -3.85 3.04
CA SER A 72 -3.66 -4.71 3.66
C SER A 72 -4.65 -3.92 4.51
N TYR A 73 -5.95 -4.21 4.37
CA TYR A 73 -7.03 -3.64 5.20
C TYR A 73 -6.92 -3.97 6.70
N LEU A 74 -6.04 -4.90 7.08
CA LEU A 74 -5.81 -5.24 8.48
C LEU A 74 -4.92 -4.23 9.20
N ILE A 75 -4.16 -3.43 8.46
CA ILE A 75 -3.19 -2.48 8.99
C ILE A 75 -3.92 -1.28 9.61
N ASN A 76 -3.58 -0.97 10.86
CA ASN A 76 -4.02 0.24 11.56
C ASN A 76 -2.79 0.92 12.18
N LEU A 77 -2.22 1.90 11.47
CA LEU A 77 -1.01 2.61 11.89
C LEU A 77 -1.21 3.53 13.10
N GLY A 78 -2.47 3.81 13.44
CA GLY A 78 -2.88 4.57 14.63
C GLY A 78 -3.48 3.69 15.74
N SER A 79 -3.26 2.37 15.72
CA SER A 79 -3.86 1.44 16.67
C SER A 79 -3.64 1.84 18.13
N PRO A 80 -4.70 1.84 18.98
CA PRO A 80 -4.57 2.05 20.42
C PRO A 80 -3.90 0.87 21.14
N ASP A 81 -4.04 -0.35 20.61
CA ASP A 81 -3.42 -1.55 21.15
C ASP A 81 -1.95 -1.64 20.75
N PRO A 82 -1.00 -1.73 21.73
CA PRO A 82 0.43 -1.75 21.42
C PRO A 82 0.86 -2.95 20.55
N GLU A 83 0.32 -4.14 20.77
CA GLU A 83 0.65 -5.33 19.97
C GLU A 83 0.10 -5.20 18.54
N GLY A 84 -1.13 -4.68 18.42
CA GLY A 84 -1.75 -4.38 17.13
C GLY A 84 -1.01 -3.30 16.35
N LEU A 85 -0.49 -2.29 17.05
CA LEU A 85 0.33 -1.23 16.45
C LEU A 85 1.66 -1.77 15.93
N GLU A 86 2.37 -2.56 16.74
CA GLU A 86 3.64 -3.17 16.31
C GLU A 86 3.44 -4.09 15.11
N LYS A 87 2.41 -4.93 15.14
CA LYS A 87 2.05 -5.81 14.04
C LYS A 87 1.70 -5.02 12.76
N SER A 88 0.98 -3.92 12.90
CA SER A 88 0.63 -3.03 11.78
C SER A 88 1.87 -2.36 11.20
N ARG A 89 2.78 -1.83 12.03
CA ARG A 89 4.05 -1.22 11.61
C ARG A 89 4.92 -2.21 10.83
N ASN A 90 5.08 -3.43 11.34
CA ASN A 90 5.87 -4.47 10.67
C ASN A 90 5.22 -4.90 9.34
N SER A 91 3.90 -5.03 9.30
CA SER A 91 3.17 -5.38 8.09
C SER A 91 3.26 -4.27 7.04
N PHE A 92 3.13 -2.99 7.44
CA PHE A 92 3.27 -1.85 6.55
C PHE A 92 4.70 -1.75 5.98
N LEU A 93 5.71 -1.94 6.83
CA LEU A 93 7.11 -2.01 6.39
C LEU A 93 7.32 -3.11 5.35
N GLU A 94 6.77 -4.30 5.57
CA GLU A 94 6.84 -5.40 4.59
C GLU A 94 6.21 -5.00 3.24
N GLU A 95 5.05 -4.34 3.26
CA GLU A 95 4.38 -3.86 2.03
C GLU A 95 5.22 -2.80 1.29
N MET A 96 5.85 -1.87 2.01
CA MET A 96 6.78 -0.89 1.45
C MET A 96 7.99 -1.57 0.80
N GLN A 97 8.60 -2.56 1.49
CA GLN A 97 9.73 -3.34 0.96
C GLN A 97 9.35 -4.17 -0.27
N ARG A 98 8.13 -4.71 -0.32
CA ARG A 98 7.62 -5.41 -1.52
C ARG A 98 7.50 -4.44 -2.71
N CYS A 99 7.02 -3.23 -2.49
CA CYS A 99 7.00 -2.20 -3.53
C CYS A 99 8.42 -1.86 -4.02
N GLU A 100 9.37 -1.70 -3.11
CA GLU A 100 10.78 -1.47 -3.44
C GLU A 100 11.36 -2.63 -4.27
N GLN A 101 11.16 -3.88 -3.84
CA GLN A 101 11.59 -5.08 -4.56
C GLN A 101 11.02 -5.15 -5.99
N LEU A 102 9.75 -4.81 -6.16
CA LEU A 102 9.06 -4.78 -7.46
C LEU A 102 9.42 -3.56 -8.31
N GLY A 103 10.19 -2.61 -7.77
CA GLY A 103 10.56 -1.36 -8.46
C GLY A 103 9.43 -0.34 -8.55
N LEU A 104 8.36 -0.53 -7.79
CA LEU A 104 7.21 0.38 -7.70
C LEU A 104 7.56 1.62 -6.89
N LYS A 105 6.87 2.74 -7.13
CA LYS A 105 7.24 4.05 -6.60
C LYS A 105 6.31 4.55 -5.51
N MET A 106 5.20 3.89 -5.27
CA MET A 106 4.15 4.33 -4.37
C MET A 106 3.56 3.13 -3.62
N LEU A 107 3.02 3.38 -2.43
CA LEU A 107 2.13 2.48 -1.70
C LEU A 107 0.99 3.31 -1.14
N ASN A 108 -0.25 3.04 -1.55
CA ASN A 108 -1.45 3.65 -1.01
C ASN A 108 -1.92 2.92 0.24
N PHE A 109 -2.38 3.66 1.26
CA PHE A 109 -2.84 3.06 2.51
C PHE A 109 -3.84 3.95 3.23
N HIS A 110 -4.71 3.34 4.01
CA HIS A 110 -5.56 4.04 4.97
C HIS A 110 -4.75 4.37 6.23
N PRO A 111 -4.78 5.63 6.74
CA PRO A 111 -3.93 6.00 7.87
C PRO A 111 -4.25 5.23 9.15
N GLY A 112 -5.52 4.86 9.38
CA GLY A 112 -5.91 4.05 10.52
C GLY A 112 -7.10 4.58 11.29
N SER A 113 -7.21 4.15 12.54
CA SER A 113 -8.39 4.38 13.38
C SER A 113 -8.03 4.41 14.87
N HIS A 114 -8.59 5.37 15.59
CA HIS A 114 -8.41 5.50 17.06
C HIS A 114 -9.29 4.52 17.86
N LEU A 115 -10.18 3.77 17.22
CA LEU A 115 -11.11 2.80 17.80
C LEU A 115 -11.93 3.33 19.00
N LYS A 116 -12.01 4.67 19.18
CA LYS A 116 -12.61 5.37 20.33
C LYS A 116 -11.94 5.02 21.68
N GLN A 117 -10.68 4.59 21.66
CA GLN A 117 -9.90 4.19 22.84
C GLN A 117 -8.77 5.18 23.17
N ILE A 118 -8.35 5.97 22.22
CA ILE A 118 -7.36 7.05 22.36
C ILE A 118 -7.89 8.33 21.70
N THR A 119 -7.24 9.44 21.97
CA THR A 119 -7.59 10.73 21.35
C THR A 119 -7.25 10.74 19.86
N LEU A 120 -7.86 11.64 19.10
CA LEU A 120 -7.53 11.86 17.70
C LEU A 120 -6.06 12.24 17.53
N GLU A 121 -5.57 13.16 18.34
CA GLU A 121 -4.18 13.64 18.30
C GLU A 121 -3.18 12.51 18.55
N GLU A 122 -3.43 11.68 19.57
CA GLU A 122 -2.58 10.50 19.85
C GLU A 122 -2.59 9.50 18.69
N CYS A 123 -3.74 9.27 18.07
CA CYS A 123 -3.86 8.41 16.89
C CYS A 123 -3.03 8.95 15.72
N LEU A 124 -3.15 10.24 15.41
CA LEU A 124 -2.39 10.87 14.31
C LEU A 124 -0.89 10.86 14.58
N THR A 125 -0.47 11.07 15.82
CA THR A 125 0.95 10.94 16.23
C THR A 125 1.47 9.52 15.95
N ARG A 126 0.72 8.48 16.35
CA ARG A 126 1.07 7.08 16.08
C ARG A 126 1.14 6.77 14.59
N VAL A 127 0.22 7.33 13.79
CA VAL A 127 0.25 7.20 12.32
C VAL A 127 1.54 7.79 11.77
N ALA A 128 1.89 9.02 12.14
CA ALA A 128 3.10 9.69 11.70
C ALA A 128 4.37 8.91 12.08
N GLU A 129 4.48 8.46 13.33
CA GLU A 129 5.59 7.61 13.79
C GLU A 129 5.68 6.29 13.01
N SER A 130 4.54 5.68 12.69
CA SER A 130 4.49 4.41 11.96
C SER A 130 4.93 4.58 10.50
N ILE A 131 4.56 5.70 9.87
CA ILE A 131 5.03 6.06 8.53
C ILE A 131 6.54 6.29 8.54
N ASN A 132 7.05 7.10 9.48
CA ASN A 132 8.48 7.37 9.62
C ASN A 132 9.28 6.08 9.86
N PHE A 133 8.77 5.19 10.72
CA PHE A 133 9.40 3.88 10.96
C PHE A 133 9.61 3.05 9.67
N ALA A 134 8.65 3.11 8.74
CA ALA A 134 8.78 2.41 7.46
C ALA A 134 9.67 3.17 6.47
N LEU A 135 9.55 4.49 6.39
CA LEU A 135 10.36 5.33 5.50
C LEU A 135 11.85 5.28 5.85
N ASP A 136 12.21 5.19 7.13
CA ASP A 136 13.59 5.05 7.59
C ASP A 136 14.26 3.73 7.14
N LYS A 137 13.46 2.75 6.72
CA LYS A 137 13.90 1.38 6.38
C LYS A 137 13.68 1.00 4.92
N THR A 138 13.17 1.93 4.11
CA THR A 138 12.89 1.73 2.69
C THR A 138 13.40 2.90 1.87
N THR A 139 13.64 2.67 0.58
CA THR A 139 14.12 3.70 -0.34
C THR A 139 13.31 3.70 -1.64
N GLY A 140 13.05 4.90 -2.18
CA GLY A 140 12.46 5.07 -3.49
C GLY A 140 10.97 4.73 -3.61
N VAL A 141 10.28 4.51 -2.47
CA VAL A 141 8.83 4.31 -2.39
C VAL A 141 8.19 5.43 -1.58
N THR A 142 7.19 6.06 -2.13
CA THR A 142 6.40 7.10 -1.48
C THR A 142 5.22 6.47 -0.75
N ALA A 143 5.06 6.75 0.54
CA ALA A 143 3.86 6.43 1.30
C ALA A 143 2.74 7.41 0.91
N VAL A 144 1.67 6.91 0.29
CA VAL A 144 0.54 7.69 -0.22
C VAL A 144 -0.65 7.51 0.73
N ILE A 145 -0.97 8.54 1.49
CA ILE A 145 -2.10 8.50 2.43
C ILE A 145 -3.40 8.66 1.65
N GLU A 146 -4.31 7.70 1.78
CA GLU A 146 -5.65 7.81 1.22
C GLU A 146 -6.54 8.69 2.10
N ASN A 147 -7.21 9.67 1.47
CA ASN A 147 -8.22 10.46 2.15
C ASN A 147 -9.47 9.61 2.39
N THR A 148 -9.81 9.38 3.64
CA THR A 148 -10.91 8.52 4.07
C THR A 148 -12.25 9.26 4.14
N ALA A 149 -13.35 8.52 4.23
CA ALA A 149 -14.70 9.09 4.36
C ALA A 149 -15.06 9.50 5.81
N GLY A 150 -14.18 9.32 6.79
CA GLY A 150 -14.42 9.67 8.20
C GLY A 150 -15.48 8.78 8.88
N GLN A 151 -15.60 7.54 8.45
CA GLN A 151 -16.57 6.62 9.05
C GLN A 151 -16.07 6.07 10.39
N GLY A 152 -16.96 6.02 11.36
CA GLY A 152 -16.71 5.40 12.67
C GLY A 152 -15.63 6.13 13.48
N SER A 153 -14.43 5.58 13.49
CA SER A 153 -13.25 6.10 14.20
C SER A 153 -12.02 6.22 13.29
N ASN A 154 -12.23 6.13 11.96
CA ASN A 154 -11.16 6.27 10.98
C ASN A 154 -10.67 7.72 10.93
N VAL A 155 -9.35 7.89 10.80
CA VAL A 155 -8.70 9.21 10.63
C VAL A 155 -8.34 9.43 9.15
N GLY A 156 -7.90 10.64 8.79
CA GLY A 156 -7.52 10.98 7.41
C GLY A 156 -8.66 11.55 6.55
N PHE A 157 -9.80 11.91 7.16
CA PHE A 157 -10.95 12.45 6.42
C PHE A 157 -10.92 13.98 6.27
N SER A 158 -10.07 14.67 6.98
CA SER A 158 -9.89 16.13 6.85
C SER A 158 -8.44 16.46 6.50
N PHE A 159 -8.21 17.58 5.83
CA PHE A 159 -6.87 18.01 5.47
C PHE A 159 -5.99 18.29 6.71
N GLN A 160 -6.59 18.68 7.85
CA GLN A 160 -5.87 18.85 9.11
C GLN A 160 -5.31 17.53 9.67
N HIS A 161 -5.88 16.38 9.27
CA HIS A 161 -5.35 15.07 9.64
C HIS A 161 -4.17 14.63 8.75
N LEU A 162 -3.96 15.32 7.60
CA LEU A 162 -2.96 14.96 6.59
C LEU A 162 -1.78 15.95 6.55
N ALA A 163 -1.87 17.02 7.35
CA ALA A 163 -0.87 18.10 7.42
C ALA A 163 0.30 17.80 8.35
#